data_1f693d3416c43a80788a50e8154f5433
#
_entry.id   1f693d3416c43a80788a50e8154f5433
#
_cell.length_a   1.000
_cell.length_b   1.000
_cell.length_c   1.000
_cell.angle_alpha   90.00
_cell.angle_beta   90.00
_cell.angle_gamma   90.00
#
_symmetry.space_group_name_H-M   'P 1'
#
loop_
_entity.id
_entity.type
_entity.pdbx_description
1 polymer ?
#
loop_
_entity_poly.entity_id
_entity_poly.type
_entity_poly.pdbx_seq_one_letter_code
_entity_poly.pdbx_strand_id
1 'polypeptide(L)'
;MREILFRGKRLDNSDWVEGYLYEHEPPLVGIVSEKDEPEASKWFIARTGFADWNMPRPVELVEVDPSTVGQYTGLKDKNGERIFDGDIVQAHFKTNHSKQIFRVAFDYGTFIFNNGYVKVPVRGIYRIKVIGNIHDNPEFMKGDADNG
;
A
#
# COMPACT_ATOMS: atom_id res chain seq x y z
N MET A 1 6.94 5.74 19.09
CA MET A 1 7.06 6.32 17.73
C MET A 1 6.23 5.50 16.76
N ARG A 2 5.49 6.15 15.89
CA ARG A 2 4.69 5.47 14.86
C ARG A 2 5.62 4.82 13.83
N GLU A 3 5.36 3.56 13.51
CA GLU A 3 6.10 2.84 12.47
C GLU A 3 5.67 3.33 11.09
N ILE A 4 6.63 3.77 10.28
CA ILE A 4 6.36 4.25 8.91
C ILE A 4 6.93 3.22 7.94
N LEU A 5 6.02 2.46 7.32
CA LEU A 5 6.36 1.43 6.35
C LEU A 5 5.56 1.63 5.07
N PHE A 6 6.11 1.09 3.99
CA PHE A 6 5.47 1.03 2.68
C PHE A 6 5.50 -0.39 2.16
N ARG A 7 4.63 -0.69 1.23
CA ARG A 7 4.71 -1.91 0.44
C ARG A 7 4.64 -1.57 -1.04
N GLY A 8 5.12 -2.48 -1.88
CA GLY A 8 5.00 -2.38 -3.32
C GLY A 8 5.16 -3.75 -3.95
N LYS A 9 4.70 -3.89 -5.19
CA LYS A 9 4.93 -5.12 -5.95
C LYS A 9 6.29 -5.07 -6.63
N ARG A 10 7.07 -6.12 -6.46
CA ARG A 10 8.36 -6.27 -7.13
C ARG A 10 8.16 -6.35 -8.64
N LEU A 11 9.02 -5.67 -9.38
CA LEU A 11 8.99 -5.73 -10.84
C LEU A 11 9.42 -7.10 -11.39
N ASP A 12 10.27 -7.82 -10.65
CA ASP A 12 10.82 -9.09 -11.13
C ASP A 12 9.85 -10.27 -11.03
N ASN A 13 9.00 -10.31 -9.99
CA ASN A 13 8.15 -11.47 -9.75
C ASN A 13 6.72 -11.15 -9.31
N SER A 14 6.38 -9.87 -9.21
CA SER A 14 5.06 -9.38 -8.75
C SER A 14 4.69 -9.75 -7.32
N ASP A 15 5.65 -10.20 -6.51
CA ASP A 15 5.42 -10.43 -5.09
C ASP A 15 5.41 -9.11 -4.33
N TRP A 16 4.65 -9.07 -3.24
CA TRP A 16 4.64 -7.91 -2.35
C TRP A 16 5.89 -7.88 -1.49
N VAL A 17 6.47 -6.69 -1.32
CA VAL A 17 7.58 -6.44 -0.40
C VAL A 17 7.25 -5.25 0.48
N GLU A 18 7.60 -5.36 1.75
CA GLU A 18 7.38 -4.31 2.76
C GLU A 18 8.71 -3.77 3.26
N GLY A 19 8.76 -2.47 3.54
CA GLY A 19 9.95 -1.81 4.08
C GLY A 19 9.87 -0.30 3.95
N TYR A 20 11.03 0.32 3.79
CA TYR A 20 11.17 1.77 3.68
C TYR A 20 11.20 2.17 2.21
N LEU A 21 10.48 3.22 1.87
CA LEU A 21 10.40 3.71 0.49
C LEU A 21 11.61 4.58 0.16
N TYR A 22 12.24 4.30 -0.97
CA TYR A 22 13.28 5.11 -1.57
C TYR A 22 12.94 5.42 -3.02
N GLU A 23 12.80 6.69 -3.34
CA GLU A 23 12.60 7.15 -4.71
C GLU A 23 13.94 7.67 -5.26
N HIS A 24 14.42 7.03 -6.31
CA HIS A 24 15.65 7.42 -6.98
C HIS A 24 15.34 8.24 -8.23
N GLU A 25 15.69 9.51 -8.17
CA GLU A 25 15.62 10.37 -9.34
C GLU A 25 16.92 10.27 -10.12
N PRO A 26 16.86 10.07 -11.46
CA PRO A 26 18.08 10.06 -12.25
C PRO A 26 18.75 11.42 -12.17
N PRO A 27 20.12 11.47 -12.17
CA PRO A 27 20.81 12.75 -12.13
C PRO A 27 20.47 13.59 -13.35
N LEU A 28 20.26 14.90 -13.12
CA LEU A 28 20.12 15.86 -14.21
C LEU A 28 21.48 15.98 -14.90
N VAL A 29 21.63 15.32 -16.05
CA VAL A 29 22.83 15.47 -16.89
C VAL A 29 22.61 16.72 -17.74
N GLY A 30 23.52 17.67 -17.65
CA GLY A 30 23.38 19.05 -18.16
C GLY A 30 23.24 19.23 -19.66
N ILE A 31 23.19 18.18 -20.46
CA ILE A 31 22.89 18.28 -21.90
C ILE A 31 22.03 17.09 -22.27
N VAL A 32 20.73 17.31 -22.30
CA VAL A 32 19.79 16.33 -22.85
C VAL A 32 19.71 16.60 -24.34
N SER A 33 20.11 15.65 -25.17
CA SER A 33 19.80 15.74 -26.59
C SER A 33 18.30 15.56 -26.80
N GLU A 34 17.71 16.25 -27.77
CA GLU A 34 16.27 16.16 -28.07
C GLU A 34 15.78 14.72 -28.35
N LYS A 35 16.67 13.75 -28.39
CA LYS A 35 16.40 12.33 -28.66
C LYS A 35 16.39 11.45 -27.45
N ASP A 36 16.81 11.95 -26.28
CA ASP A 36 16.87 11.16 -25.06
C ASP A 36 15.65 11.49 -24.20
N GLU A 37 14.73 10.53 -24.08
CA GLU A 37 13.67 10.63 -23.11
C GLU A 37 14.29 10.65 -21.71
N PRO A 38 13.84 11.53 -20.80
CA PRO A 38 14.33 11.51 -19.44
C PRO A 38 14.00 10.15 -18.82
N GLU A 39 15.00 9.52 -18.20
CA GLU A 39 14.74 8.29 -17.43
C GLU A 39 13.70 8.57 -16.35
N ALA A 40 12.70 7.70 -16.29
CA ALA A 40 11.69 7.79 -15.25
C ALA A 40 12.32 7.50 -13.87
N SER A 41 11.81 8.15 -12.84
CA SER A 41 12.18 7.85 -11.45
C SER A 41 11.94 6.37 -11.16
N LYS A 42 12.87 5.75 -10.43
CA LYS A 42 12.75 4.38 -9.96
C LYS A 42 12.39 4.37 -8.48
N TRP A 43 11.50 3.48 -8.13
CA TRP A 43 11.04 3.35 -6.75
C TRP A 43 11.49 2.01 -6.19
N PHE A 44 12.04 2.06 -4.99
CA PHE A 44 12.60 0.90 -4.30
C PHE A 44 12.00 0.76 -2.91
N ILE A 45 11.83 -0.46 -2.46
CA ILE A 45 11.60 -0.76 -1.05
C ILE A 45 12.90 -1.25 -0.45
N ALA A 46 13.37 -0.55 0.58
CA ALA A 46 14.55 -0.93 1.33
C ALA A 46 14.14 -1.87 2.46
N ARG A 47 14.74 -3.04 2.50
CA ARG A 47 14.50 -4.02 3.56
C ARG A 47 15.81 -4.63 4.02
N THR A 48 15.79 -5.24 5.21
CA THR A 48 16.94 -6.00 5.71
C THR A 48 16.96 -7.34 4.99
N GLY A 49 18.06 -7.63 4.28
CA GLY A 49 18.26 -8.88 3.59
C GLY A 49 18.57 -10.03 4.54
N PHE A 50 18.65 -11.23 3.98
CA PHE A 50 19.04 -12.41 4.73
C PHE A 50 20.48 -12.27 5.26
N ALA A 51 20.68 -12.58 6.52
CA ALA A 51 21.99 -12.53 7.14
C ALA A 51 22.28 -13.83 7.86
N ASP A 52 23.48 -14.34 7.62
CA ASP A 52 24.05 -15.38 8.47
C ASP A 52 24.36 -14.76 9.84
N TRP A 53 24.32 -15.56 10.91
CA TRP A 53 24.52 -15.10 12.28
C TRP A 53 25.87 -14.39 12.50
N ASN A 54 26.82 -14.56 11.61
CA ASN A 54 28.17 -13.97 11.64
C ASN A 54 28.34 -12.71 10.79
N MET A 55 27.31 -12.25 10.07
CA MET A 55 27.45 -11.12 9.16
C MET A 55 26.46 -10.02 9.48
N PRO A 56 26.86 -8.74 9.33
CA PRO A 56 25.90 -7.66 9.46
C PRO A 56 24.79 -7.86 8.41
N ARG A 57 23.56 -7.58 8.81
CA ARG A 57 22.41 -7.69 7.91
C ARG A 57 22.53 -6.67 6.78
N PRO A 58 22.65 -7.10 5.52
CA PRO A 58 22.70 -6.15 4.42
C PRO A 58 21.35 -5.47 4.22
N VAL A 59 21.36 -4.24 3.72
CA VAL A 59 20.16 -3.57 3.26
C VAL A 59 19.99 -3.92 1.79
N GLU A 60 18.83 -4.47 1.44
CA GLU A 60 18.44 -4.71 0.06
C GLU A 60 17.53 -3.59 -0.43
N LEU A 61 17.77 -3.13 -1.66
CA LEU A 61 16.88 -2.26 -2.39
C LEU A 61 16.15 -3.10 -3.46
N VAL A 62 14.84 -3.23 -3.29
CA VAL A 62 14.01 -4.03 -4.19
C VAL A 62 13.20 -3.08 -5.07
N GLU A 63 13.41 -3.12 -6.37
CA GLU A 63 12.65 -2.26 -7.28
C GLU A 63 11.20 -2.70 -7.37
N VAL A 64 10.29 -1.73 -7.26
CA VAL A 64 8.84 -1.96 -7.23
C VAL A 64 8.14 -1.13 -8.29
N ASP A 65 6.93 -1.57 -8.65
CA ASP A 65 6.03 -0.81 -9.50
C ASP A 65 5.45 0.37 -8.69
N PRO A 66 5.73 1.63 -9.09
CA PRO A 66 5.27 2.79 -8.35
C PRO A 66 3.75 2.86 -8.17
N SER A 67 2.98 2.35 -9.13
CA SER A 67 1.52 2.36 -9.07
C SER A 67 0.96 1.46 -7.95
N THR A 68 1.77 0.53 -7.44
CA THR A 68 1.38 -0.41 -6.39
C THR A 68 1.80 0.03 -5.00
N VAL A 69 2.57 1.10 -4.89
CA VAL A 69 3.12 1.54 -3.59
C VAL A 69 2.01 2.10 -2.71
N GLY A 70 1.95 1.61 -1.49
CA GLY A 70 1.01 2.10 -0.48
C GLY A 70 1.66 2.17 0.89
N GLN A 71 1.24 3.15 1.68
CA GLN A 71 1.77 3.35 3.03
C GLN A 71 0.99 2.52 4.04
N TYR A 72 1.72 1.98 5.03
CA TYR A 72 1.12 1.36 6.20
C TYR A 72 0.33 2.41 7.00
N THR A 73 -0.92 2.11 7.30
CA THR A 73 -1.80 3.03 8.06
C THR A 73 -1.39 3.20 9.52
N GLY A 74 -0.56 2.32 10.03
CA GLY A 74 -0.25 2.23 11.46
C GLY A 74 -1.20 1.32 12.23
N LEU A 75 -2.20 0.78 11.55
CA LEU A 75 -3.23 -0.06 12.16
C LEU A 75 -3.10 -1.50 11.71
N LYS A 76 -3.47 -2.42 12.59
CA LYS A 76 -3.59 -3.83 12.29
C LYS A 76 -5.05 -4.24 12.32
N ASP A 77 -5.39 -5.23 11.51
CA ASP A 77 -6.74 -5.79 11.51
C ASP A 77 -6.96 -6.73 12.71
N LYS A 78 -8.14 -7.32 12.81
CA LYS A 78 -8.48 -8.22 13.92
C LYS A 78 -7.61 -9.49 13.98
N ASN A 79 -6.92 -9.84 12.90
CA ASN A 79 -6.02 -10.98 12.81
C ASN A 79 -4.55 -10.59 12.99
N GLY A 80 -4.24 -9.33 13.27
CA GLY A 80 -2.89 -8.82 13.42
C GLY A 80 -2.18 -8.48 12.12
N GLU A 81 -2.88 -8.50 10.99
CA GLU A 81 -2.32 -8.10 9.70
C GLU A 81 -2.26 -6.59 9.58
N ARG A 82 -1.16 -6.07 9.01
CA ARG A 82 -1.00 -4.65 8.75
C ARG A 82 -2.00 -4.20 7.68
N ILE A 83 -2.58 -3.03 7.91
CA ILE A 83 -3.51 -2.41 6.96
C ILE A 83 -2.76 -1.32 6.19
N PHE A 84 -2.72 -1.46 4.86
CA PHE A 84 -2.04 -0.53 3.96
C PHE A 84 -3.05 0.26 3.11
N ASP A 85 -2.63 1.44 2.67
CA ASP A 85 -3.32 2.14 1.58
C ASP A 85 -3.46 1.19 0.38
N GLY A 86 -4.65 1.11 -0.18
CA GLY A 86 -4.97 0.20 -1.27
C GLY A 86 -5.54 -1.14 -0.82
N ASP A 87 -5.56 -1.44 0.47
CA ASP A 87 -6.21 -2.65 0.98
C ASP A 87 -7.73 -2.59 0.81
N ILE A 88 -8.32 -3.76 0.66
CA ILE A 88 -9.76 -3.96 0.71
C ILE A 88 -10.06 -4.70 2.01
N VAL A 89 -10.93 -4.13 2.80
CA VAL A 89 -11.26 -4.65 4.13
C VAL A 89 -12.76 -4.87 4.28
N GLN A 90 -13.12 -5.83 5.11
CA GLN A 90 -14.46 -6.00 5.64
C GLN A 90 -14.53 -5.38 7.02
N ALA A 91 -15.56 -4.60 7.29
CA ALA A 91 -15.73 -3.98 8.62
C ALA A 91 -17.20 -3.67 8.88
N HIS A 92 -17.51 -3.37 10.13
CA HIS A 92 -18.86 -3.02 10.56
C HIS A 92 -18.94 -1.53 10.89
N PHE A 93 -20.01 -0.88 10.50
CA PHE A 93 -20.29 0.48 10.98
C PHE A 93 -20.63 0.45 12.46
N LYS A 94 -20.11 1.43 13.21
CA LYS A 94 -20.48 1.59 14.63
C LYS A 94 -21.91 2.07 14.82
N THR A 95 -22.47 2.78 13.82
CA THR A 95 -23.79 3.37 13.92
C THR A 95 -24.92 2.35 13.83
N ASN A 96 -24.84 1.43 12.87
CA ASN A 96 -25.91 0.47 12.59
C ASN A 96 -25.47 -0.98 12.58
N HIS A 97 -24.19 -1.23 12.86
CA HIS A 97 -23.57 -2.56 12.90
C HIS A 97 -23.62 -3.31 11.56
N SER A 98 -23.91 -2.64 10.45
CA SER A 98 -23.92 -3.29 9.14
C SER A 98 -22.51 -3.59 8.68
N LYS A 99 -22.32 -4.79 8.12
CA LYS A 99 -21.05 -5.26 7.59
C LYS A 99 -20.91 -4.82 6.14
N GLN A 100 -19.81 -4.17 5.81
CA GLN A 100 -19.56 -3.70 4.44
C GLN A 100 -18.10 -3.85 4.05
N ILE A 101 -17.84 -3.67 2.76
CA ILE A 101 -16.52 -3.73 2.16
C ILE A 101 -16.05 -2.30 1.89
N PHE A 102 -14.82 -2.01 2.32
CA PHE A 102 -14.21 -0.69 2.18
C PHE A 102 -12.87 -0.79 1.49
N ARG A 103 -12.54 0.23 0.72
CA ARG A 103 -11.18 0.49 0.25
C ARG A 103 -10.49 1.44 1.21
N VAL A 104 -9.27 1.11 1.58
CA VAL A 104 -8.40 1.99 2.38
C VAL A 104 -7.71 2.97 1.45
N ALA A 105 -7.85 4.26 1.71
CA ALA A 105 -7.23 5.32 0.93
C ALA A 105 -6.68 6.42 1.83
N PHE A 106 -5.74 7.20 1.29
CA PHE A 106 -5.22 8.39 1.95
C PHE A 106 -5.86 9.61 1.29
N ASP A 107 -6.57 10.41 2.08
CA ASP A 107 -7.30 11.56 1.58
C ASP A 107 -7.34 12.66 2.66
N TYR A 108 -7.15 13.89 2.25
CA TYR A 108 -7.14 15.05 3.16
C TYR A 108 -6.23 14.89 4.38
N GLY A 109 -5.04 14.29 4.17
CA GLY A 109 -4.04 14.11 5.22
C GLY A 109 -4.30 12.97 6.19
N THR A 110 -5.26 12.09 5.91
CA THR A 110 -5.61 10.98 6.79
C THR A 110 -5.99 9.73 5.98
N PHE A 111 -5.92 8.58 6.63
CA PHE A 111 -6.42 7.34 6.04
C PHE A 111 -7.92 7.23 6.29
N ILE A 112 -8.66 6.92 5.23
CA ILE A 112 -10.11 6.78 5.25
C ILE A 112 -10.52 5.42 4.67
N PHE A 113 -11.74 5.02 5.02
CA PHE A 113 -12.37 3.80 4.54
C PHE A 113 -13.56 4.18 3.68
N ASN A 114 -13.49 3.84 2.39
CA ASN A 114 -14.48 4.24 1.39
C ASN A 114 -15.18 3.00 0.84
N ASN A 115 -16.52 2.96 0.98
CA ASN A 115 -17.32 1.86 0.46
C ASN A 115 -17.98 2.16 -0.90
N GLY A 116 -17.61 3.29 -1.53
CA GLY A 116 -18.21 3.75 -2.77
C GLY A 116 -19.34 4.76 -2.57
N TYR A 117 -19.92 4.83 -1.38
CA TYR A 117 -21.00 5.74 -1.02
C TYR A 117 -20.59 6.76 0.02
N VAL A 118 -19.90 6.31 1.05
CA VAL A 118 -19.45 7.17 2.16
C VAL A 118 -17.97 6.91 2.43
N LYS A 119 -17.31 7.95 2.94
CA LYS A 119 -15.94 7.91 3.43
C LYS A 119 -15.97 8.05 4.95
N VAL A 120 -15.44 7.08 5.66
CA VAL A 120 -15.47 7.06 7.12
C VAL A 120 -14.06 6.95 7.70
N PRO A 121 -13.79 7.61 8.84
CA PRO A 121 -12.54 7.39 9.57
C PRO A 121 -12.56 6.04 10.28
N VAL A 122 -11.39 5.56 10.69
CA VAL A 122 -11.27 4.26 11.36
C VAL A 122 -12.13 4.16 12.63
N ARG A 123 -12.33 5.27 13.34
CA ARG A 123 -13.16 5.27 14.55
C ARG A 123 -14.65 5.10 14.28
N GLY A 124 -15.07 5.19 13.01
CA GLY A 124 -16.46 4.93 12.62
C GLY A 124 -16.79 3.48 12.33
N ILE A 125 -15.78 2.60 12.35
CA ILE A 125 -15.93 1.19 12.03
C ILE A 125 -15.22 0.31 13.06
N TYR A 126 -15.56 -0.98 13.07
CA TYR A 126 -14.95 -1.95 13.96
C TYR A 126 -14.89 -3.34 13.30
N ARG A 127 -14.16 -4.27 13.91
CA ARG A 127 -13.92 -5.63 13.41
C ARG A 127 -13.38 -5.63 11.98
N ILE A 128 -12.31 -4.88 11.76
CA ILE A 128 -11.69 -4.75 10.44
C ILE A 128 -10.95 -6.04 10.10
N LYS A 129 -11.18 -6.56 8.90
CA LYS A 129 -10.47 -7.71 8.37
C LYS A 129 -10.01 -7.41 6.95
N VAL A 130 -8.71 -7.54 6.70
CA VAL A 130 -8.16 -7.41 5.34
C VAL A 130 -8.58 -8.63 4.53
N ILE A 131 -9.22 -8.42 3.39
CA ILE A 131 -9.68 -9.48 2.49
C ILE A 131 -8.97 -9.50 1.14
N GLY A 132 -8.22 -8.45 0.83
CA GLY A 132 -7.48 -8.32 -0.41
C GLY A 132 -6.97 -6.91 -0.60
N ASN A 133 -6.69 -6.53 -1.85
CA ASN A 133 -6.27 -5.18 -2.20
C ASN A 133 -6.72 -4.84 -3.61
N ILE A 134 -6.67 -3.55 -3.95
CA ILE A 134 -7.16 -3.05 -5.25
C ILE A 134 -6.36 -3.55 -6.45
N HIS A 135 -5.12 -3.99 -6.24
CA HIS A 135 -4.25 -4.44 -7.33
C HIS A 135 -4.48 -5.91 -7.66
N ASP A 136 -4.65 -6.76 -6.64
CA ASP A 136 -4.87 -8.20 -6.81
C ASP A 136 -6.35 -8.58 -6.90
N ASN A 137 -7.23 -7.82 -6.26
CA ASN A 137 -8.63 -8.15 -6.09
C ASN A 137 -9.57 -6.98 -6.43
N PRO A 138 -9.40 -6.32 -7.59
CA PRO A 138 -10.25 -5.16 -7.93
C PRO A 138 -11.73 -5.51 -8.01
N GLU A 139 -12.07 -6.76 -8.28
CA GLU A 139 -13.45 -7.27 -8.37
C GLU A 139 -14.19 -7.18 -7.04
N PHE A 140 -13.50 -7.17 -5.90
CA PHE A 140 -14.16 -7.10 -4.60
C PHE A 140 -14.93 -5.80 -4.39
N MET A 141 -14.49 -4.71 -5.03
CA MET A 141 -15.18 -3.41 -4.95
C MET A 141 -16.27 -3.26 -6.01
N LYS A 142 -16.20 -4.01 -7.12
CA LYS A 142 -17.15 -3.93 -8.22
C LYS A 142 -18.42 -4.74 -7.97
N GLY A 143 -18.34 -5.81 -7.18
CA GLY A 143 -19.44 -6.71 -6.92
C GLY A 143 -20.65 -6.04 -6.28
N ASP A 144 -20.44 -5.05 -5.41
CA ASP A 144 -21.52 -4.35 -4.73
C ASP A 144 -22.24 -3.31 -5.61
N ALA A 145 -21.55 -2.80 -6.64
CA ALA A 145 -22.14 -1.84 -7.58
C ALA A 145 -23.13 -2.49 -8.56
N ASP A 146 -22.92 -3.76 -8.90
CA ASP A 146 -23.74 -4.50 -9.86
C ASP A 146 -25.01 -5.11 -9.23
N ASN A 147 -25.07 -5.16 -7.90
CA ASN A 147 -26.18 -5.76 -7.16
C ASN A 147 -27.06 -4.71 -6.45
N GLY A 148 -26.80 -3.45 -6.71
CA GLY A 148 -27.53 -2.32 -6.09
C GLY A 148 -28.87 -2.02 -6.70
#